data_156efa4b05d214649c91a0a7b4cc1a02
#
_entry.id   156efa4b05d214649c91a0a7b4cc1a02
#
_cell.length_a   1.000
_cell.length_b   1.000
_cell.length_c   1.000
_cell.angle_alpha   90.00
_cell.angle_beta   90.00
_cell.angle_gamma   90.00
#
_symmetry.space_group_name_H-M   'P 1'
#
loop_
_entity.id
_entity.type
_entity.pdbx_description
1 polymer ?
#
loop_
_entity_poly.entity_id
_entity_poly.type
_entity_poly.pdbx_seq_one_letter_code
_entity_poly.pdbx_strand_id
1 'polypeptide(L)'
;CLRKGIKNGVLKIVITRGIGGRGYKFEKEIVPTVIFLSFPSREINKKALNTGVKLRFCEFPIFENSMLAGLKHLNRIDSVMARSEWEEDEFFDGVMLDNSESIIDGTMTNLFFSKNKVLYTPIIKKSGINGIMRQVVIDNAKLFFKEVYEIEIKKKTISTYDDMFVTNSVIKILPVTHLSNKKFKITNATREMINFFFKKSKRSKNLELI
;
A
#
# COMPACT_ATOMS: atom_id res chain seq x y z
N CYS A 1 23.38 5.98 -1.64
CA CYS A 1 23.05 5.98 -0.18
C CYS A 1 24.31 5.99 0.66
N LEU A 2 25.30 5.12 0.43
CA LEU A 2 26.54 5.05 1.23
C LEU A 2 27.33 6.37 1.22
N ARG A 3 27.46 7.04 0.06
CA ARG A 3 28.13 8.37 -0.03
C ARG A 3 27.46 9.47 0.80
N LYS A 4 26.17 9.33 1.16
CA LYS A 4 25.42 10.25 2.03
C LYS A 4 25.34 9.78 3.48
N GLY A 5 26.09 8.74 3.87
CA GLY A 5 26.08 8.18 5.23
C GLY A 5 24.78 7.49 5.65
N ILE A 6 23.85 7.23 4.71
CA ILE A 6 22.58 6.58 4.99
C ILE A 6 22.80 5.06 5.06
N LYS A 7 22.91 4.52 6.27
CA LYS A 7 23.05 3.08 6.51
C LYS A 7 21.72 2.33 6.35
N ASN A 8 20.61 2.94 6.80
CA ASN A 8 19.26 2.41 6.65
C ASN A 8 18.38 3.49 6.02
N GLY A 9 17.74 3.20 4.91
CA GLY A 9 16.97 4.21 4.20
C GLY A 9 16.02 3.65 3.17
N VAL A 10 15.28 4.54 2.54
CA VAL A 10 14.39 4.26 1.42
C VAL A 10 15.03 4.83 0.16
N LEU A 11 15.21 3.99 -0.85
CA LEU A 11 15.58 4.42 -2.20
C LEU A 11 14.31 4.53 -3.05
N LYS A 12 13.98 5.75 -3.48
CA LYS A 12 12.92 6.00 -4.44
C LYS A 12 13.52 6.08 -5.84
N ILE A 13 13.09 5.19 -6.72
CA ILE A 13 13.48 5.16 -8.12
C ILE A 13 12.31 5.71 -8.94
N VAL A 14 12.57 6.75 -9.73
CA VAL A 14 11.58 7.33 -10.65
C VAL A 14 12.13 7.19 -12.06
N ILE A 15 11.33 6.59 -12.94
CA ILE A 15 11.65 6.41 -14.34
C ILE A 15 10.62 7.20 -15.14
N THR A 16 11.08 8.21 -15.87
CA THR A 16 10.23 8.95 -16.80
C THR A 16 10.51 8.48 -18.23
N ARG A 17 9.65 8.85 -19.15
CA ARG A 17 9.89 8.56 -20.57
C ARG A 17 11.15 9.26 -21.11
N GLY A 18 11.62 10.32 -20.49
CA GLY A 18 12.74 11.14 -20.97
C GLY A 18 12.26 12.40 -21.67
N ILE A 19 13.15 13.03 -22.41
CA ILE A 19 12.89 14.26 -23.15
C ILE A 19 12.15 13.91 -24.45
N GLY A 20 11.04 14.60 -24.72
CA GLY A 20 10.23 14.42 -25.93
C GLY A 20 9.99 15.73 -26.66
N GLY A 21 9.40 15.66 -27.84
CA GLY A 21 8.96 16.80 -28.63
C GLY A 21 7.70 17.47 -28.09
N ARG A 22 7.09 18.39 -28.88
CA ARG A 22 5.83 19.05 -28.54
C ARG A 22 4.67 18.05 -28.58
N GLY A 23 3.76 18.19 -27.63
CA GLY A 23 2.52 17.41 -27.54
C GLY A 23 2.73 16.02 -26.95
N TYR A 24 1.82 15.10 -27.26
CA TYR A 24 1.75 13.79 -26.63
C TYR A 24 2.34 12.65 -27.47
N LYS A 25 2.68 12.93 -28.75
CA LYS A 25 3.35 11.96 -29.60
C LYS A 25 4.77 11.73 -29.11
N PHE A 26 5.17 10.50 -28.98
CA PHE A 26 6.55 10.12 -28.59
C PHE A 26 7.27 9.46 -29.77
N GLU A 27 8.57 9.63 -29.81
CA GLU A 27 9.45 9.01 -30.79
C GLU A 27 9.72 7.55 -30.39
N LYS A 28 10.11 6.73 -31.41
CA LYS A 28 10.37 5.30 -31.15
C LYS A 28 11.62 5.08 -30.30
N GLU A 29 12.63 5.95 -30.46
CA GLU A 29 13.90 5.84 -29.74
C GLU A 29 14.03 6.93 -28.67
N ILE A 30 13.34 6.72 -27.54
CA ILE A 30 13.42 7.60 -26.38
C ILE A 30 14.34 7.00 -25.32
N VAL A 31 15.28 7.80 -24.80
CA VAL A 31 16.12 7.45 -23.65
C VAL A 31 15.38 7.86 -22.37
N PRO A 32 15.00 6.91 -21.50
CA PRO A 32 14.33 7.24 -20.25
C PRO A 32 15.25 8.01 -19.32
N THR A 33 14.69 8.95 -18.54
CA THR A 33 15.40 9.57 -17.42
C THR A 33 15.14 8.77 -16.14
N VAL A 34 16.21 8.33 -15.48
CA VAL A 34 16.16 7.60 -14.23
C VAL A 34 16.65 8.50 -13.09
N ILE A 35 15.79 8.69 -12.08
CA ILE A 35 16.07 9.54 -10.93
C ILE A 35 16.12 8.67 -9.68
N PHE A 36 17.21 8.78 -8.91
CA PHE A 36 17.40 8.10 -7.63
C PHE A 36 17.31 9.11 -6.49
N LEU A 37 16.34 8.94 -5.61
CA LEU A 37 16.16 9.76 -4.41
C LEU A 37 16.36 8.88 -3.19
N SER A 38 17.21 9.30 -2.25
CA SER A 38 17.47 8.56 -1.01
C SER A 38 16.96 9.34 0.19
N PHE A 39 16.25 8.65 1.07
CA PHE A 39 15.69 9.20 2.30
C PHE A 39 16.14 8.33 3.49
N PRO A 40 16.38 8.91 4.68
CA PRO A 40 16.54 8.13 5.90
C PRO A 40 15.32 7.23 6.12
N SER A 41 15.54 6.03 6.66
CA SER A 41 14.42 5.18 7.08
C SER A 41 13.68 5.88 8.21
N ARG A 42 12.38 6.13 8.02
CA ARG A 42 11.52 6.39 9.18
C ARG A 42 11.33 5.06 9.90
N GLU A 43 11.76 4.97 11.15
CA GLU A 43 11.46 3.78 11.95
C GLU A 43 9.95 3.62 12.02
N ILE A 44 9.47 2.45 11.63
CA ILE A 44 8.07 2.10 11.86
C ILE A 44 7.88 2.16 13.37
N ASN A 45 6.97 3.01 13.82
CA ASN A 45 6.67 3.14 15.23
C ASN A 45 6.25 1.75 15.76
N LYS A 46 7.11 1.14 16.59
CA LYS A 46 6.86 -0.18 17.19
C LYS A 46 5.53 -0.20 17.95
N LYS A 47 5.10 0.95 18.49
CA LYS A 47 3.79 1.10 19.10
C LYS A 47 2.69 0.87 18.06
N ALA A 48 2.80 1.43 16.85
CA ALA A 48 1.80 1.26 15.80
C ALA A 48 1.65 -0.20 15.33
N LEU A 49 2.71 -1.03 15.40
CA LEU A 49 2.60 -2.47 15.12
C LEU A 49 1.72 -3.21 16.14
N ASN A 50 1.67 -2.73 17.37
CA ASN A 50 0.89 -3.34 18.46
C ASN A 50 -0.50 -2.72 18.61
N THR A 51 -0.59 -1.38 18.50
CA THR A 51 -1.82 -0.62 18.74
C THR A 51 -2.64 -0.36 17.47
N GLY A 52 -2.04 -0.57 16.29
CA GLY A 52 -2.66 -0.26 15.00
C GLY A 52 -2.70 1.24 14.69
N VAL A 53 -3.19 1.54 13.50
CA VAL A 53 -3.35 2.89 12.96
C VAL A 53 -4.81 3.20 12.64
N LYS A 54 -5.12 4.49 12.45
CA LYS A 54 -6.44 4.96 12.04
C LYS A 54 -6.40 5.36 10.57
N LEU A 55 -7.45 5.04 9.85
CA LEU A 55 -7.68 5.46 8.47
C LEU A 55 -9.02 6.20 8.37
N ARG A 56 -9.17 6.95 7.28
CA ARG A 56 -10.44 7.57 6.87
C ARG A 56 -10.84 7.12 5.46
N PHE A 57 -12.09 7.32 5.07
CA PHE A 57 -12.44 7.30 3.65
C PHE A 57 -12.11 8.66 3.04
N CYS A 58 -11.53 8.62 1.84
CA CYS A 58 -11.33 9.82 1.03
C CYS A 58 -12.64 10.22 0.33
N GLU A 59 -12.83 11.52 0.14
CA GLU A 59 -13.93 12.07 -0.65
C GLU A 59 -13.56 12.09 -2.14
N PHE A 60 -12.28 12.37 -2.44
CA PHE A 60 -11.79 12.37 -3.80
C PHE A 60 -11.71 10.93 -4.34
N PRO A 61 -12.41 10.61 -5.45
CA PRO A 61 -12.41 9.25 -6.00
C PRO A 61 -11.10 8.92 -6.70
N ILE A 62 -10.75 7.64 -6.74
CA ILE A 62 -9.63 7.16 -7.56
C ILE A 62 -10.03 7.19 -9.04
N PHE A 63 -9.11 7.61 -9.92
CA PHE A 63 -9.34 7.59 -11.36
C PHE A 63 -9.34 6.16 -11.90
N GLU A 64 -10.37 5.85 -12.69
CA GLU A 64 -10.51 4.55 -13.34
C GLU A 64 -9.86 4.57 -14.73
N ASN A 65 -8.93 3.65 -14.95
CA ASN A 65 -8.37 3.33 -16.24
C ASN A 65 -7.84 1.89 -16.24
N SER A 66 -8.60 0.98 -16.86
CA SER A 66 -8.26 -0.45 -16.88
C SER A 66 -6.92 -0.76 -17.56
N MET A 67 -6.44 0.09 -18.47
CA MET A 67 -5.13 -0.08 -19.13
C MET A 67 -3.96 0.27 -18.22
N LEU A 68 -4.21 1.09 -17.19
CA LEU A 68 -3.21 1.52 -16.21
C LEU A 68 -3.38 0.84 -14.85
N ALA A 69 -4.46 0.11 -14.64
CA ALA A 69 -4.72 -0.60 -13.39
C ALA A 69 -3.58 -1.59 -13.06
N GLY A 70 -3.17 -1.59 -11.81
CA GLY A 70 -2.03 -2.36 -11.32
C GLY A 70 -0.66 -1.70 -11.49
N LEU A 71 -0.50 -0.75 -12.41
CA LEU A 71 0.77 -0.09 -12.66
C LEU A 71 1.03 1.03 -11.64
N LYS A 72 2.28 1.11 -11.18
CA LYS A 72 2.74 2.24 -10.34
C LYS A 72 3.30 3.36 -11.22
N HIS A 73 2.41 4.03 -11.97
CA HIS A 73 2.74 5.15 -12.84
C HIS A 73 2.85 6.49 -12.08
N LEU A 74 3.33 7.54 -12.75
CA LEU A 74 3.55 8.87 -12.16
C LEU A 74 2.30 9.77 -12.16
N ASN A 75 1.25 9.42 -12.90
CA ASN A 75 -0.02 10.14 -12.87
C ASN A 75 -0.78 9.77 -11.58
N ARG A 76 -0.49 10.47 -10.47
CA ARG A 76 -1.01 10.22 -9.12
C ARG A 76 -1.71 11.43 -8.53
N ILE A 77 -2.31 12.26 -9.40
CA ILE A 77 -3.04 13.46 -8.94
C ILE A 77 -4.23 13.09 -8.03
N ASP A 78 -4.90 11.99 -8.31
CA ASP A 78 -5.96 11.43 -7.48
C ASP A 78 -5.48 11.16 -6.03
N SER A 79 -4.35 10.47 -5.89
CA SER A 79 -3.75 10.19 -4.58
C SER A 79 -3.27 11.47 -3.87
N VAL A 80 -2.78 12.47 -4.61
CA VAL A 80 -2.36 13.77 -4.06
C VAL A 80 -3.56 14.53 -3.53
N MET A 81 -4.64 14.62 -4.32
CA MET A 81 -5.88 15.30 -3.93
C MET A 81 -6.52 14.61 -2.73
N ALA A 82 -6.64 13.29 -2.76
CA ALA A 82 -7.17 12.53 -1.64
C ALA A 82 -6.32 12.72 -0.38
N ARG A 83 -4.97 12.69 -0.47
CA ARG A 83 -4.10 12.89 0.69
C ARG A 83 -4.17 14.31 1.27
N SER A 84 -4.52 15.32 0.50
CA SER A 84 -4.67 16.70 0.98
C SER A 84 -5.92 16.93 1.84
N GLU A 85 -6.80 15.95 2.00
CA GLU A 85 -8.03 16.08 2.77
C GLU A 85 -7.84 16.07 4.29
N TRP A 86 -6.66 15.78 4.82
CA TRP A 86 -6.41 15.75 6.26
C TRP A 86 -4.97 16.11 6.61
N GLU A 87 -4.77 16.57 7.86
CA GLU A 87 -3.46 16.87 8.44
C GLU A 87 -2.68 15.61 8.80
N GLU A 88 -1.33 15.70 8.87
CA GLU A 88 -0.42 14.54 8.95
C GLU A 88 -0.65 13.58 10.11
N ASP A 89 -1.05 14.09 11.27
CA ASP A 89 -1.11 13.30 12.52
C ASP A 89 -2.51 12.73 12.81
N GLU A 90 -3.54 13.09 12.03
CA GLU A 90 -4.90 12.65 12.29
C GLU A 90 -5.14 11.21 11.83
N PHE A 91 -4.76 10.90 10.60
CA PHE A 91 -4.91 9.58 10.00
C PHE A 91 -3.60 9.14 9.34
N PHE A 92 -3.31 7.84 9.44
CA PHE A 92 -2.13 7.26 8.81
C PHE A 92 -2.23 7.24 7.28
N ASP A 93 -3.41 6.91 6.75
CA ASP A 93 -3.70 6.86 5.31
C ASP A 93 -5.19 7.06 5.06
N GLY A 94 -5.56 7.34 3.82
CA GLY A 94 -6.94 7.44 3.36
C GLY A 94 -7.30 6.31 2.41
N VAL A 95 -8.48 5.72 2.60
CA VAL A 95 -9.05 4.69 1.74
C VAL A 95 -9.77 5.34 0.57
N MET A 96 -9.31 5.06 -0.65
CA MET A 96 -9.86 5.58 -1.89
C MET A 96 -10.93 4.66 -2.47
N LEU A 97 -11.97 5.26 -2.95
CA LEU A 97 -13.12 4.60 -3.57
C LEU A 97 -13.17 4.92 -5.05
N ASP A 98 -13.75 4.02 -5.83
CA ASP A 98 -14.21 4.34 -7.18
C ASP A 98 -15.59 5.05 -7.16
N ASN A 99 -16.06 5.49 -8.33
CA ASN A 99 -17.37 6.16 -8.45
C ASN A 99 -18.57 5.26 -8.10
N SER A 100 -18.35 3.96 -7.94
CA SER A 100 -19.37 2.98 -7.55
C SER A 100 -19.31 2.60 -6.06
N GLU A 101 -18.58 3.39 -5.25
CA GLU A 101 -18.28 3.14 -3.82
C GLU A 101 -17.58 1.79 -3.57
N SER A 102 -16.84 1.25 -4.55
CA SER A 102 -15.96 0.12 -4.30
C SER A 102 -14.65 0.62 -3.67
N ILE A 103 -14.21 -0.07 -2.65
CA ILE A 103 -12.90 0.15 -2.02
C ILE A 103 -11.82 -0.38 -2.98
N ILE A 104 -10.86 0.46 -3.31
CA ILE A 104 -9.80 0.10 -4.27
C ILE A 104 -8.45 0.00 -3.56
N ASP A 105 -7.96 1.12 -3.02
CA ASP A 105 -6.60 1.22 -2.48
C ASP A 105 -6.52 2.27 -1.37
N GLY A 106 -5.39 2.37 -0.66
CA GLY A 106 -5.05 3.55 0.10
C GLY A 106 -4.35 4.59 -0.77
N THR A 107 -4.17 5.83 -0.28
CA THR A 107 -3.40 6.83 -1.03
C THR A 107 -1.94 6.39 -1.22
N MET A 108 -1.41 5.55 -0.33
CA MET A 108 -0.05 5.01 -0.37
C MET A 108 0.06 3.52 -0.01
N THR A 109 -1.04 2.84 0.30
CA THR A 109 -1.05 1.45 0.79
C THR A 109 -2.06 0.58 0.02
N ASN A 110 -1.83 -0.74 0.00
CA ASN A 110 -2.87 -1.70 -0.34
C ASN A 110 -3.60 -2.15 0.93
N LEU A 111 -4.83 -2.58 0.77
CA LEU A 111 -5.78 -2.86 1.85
C LEU A 111 -6.10 -4.35 1.93
N PHE A 112 -6.20 -4.85 3.15
CA PHE A 112 -6.64 -6.21 3.45
C PHE A 112 -7.65 -6.20 4.57
N PHE A 113 -8.64 -7.07 4.46
CA PHE A 113 -9.69 -7.27 5.43
C PHE A 113 -9.80 -8.74 5.79
N SER A 114 -10.17 -9.08 7.01
CA SER A 114 -10.45 -10.48 7.33
C SER A 114 -11.77 -10.67 8.05
N LYS A 115 -12.36 -11.86 7.83
CA LYS A 115 -13.57 -12.33 8.50
C LYS A 115 -13.49 -13.85 8.61
N ASN A 116 -13.78 -14.39 9.80
CA ASN A 116 -13.81 -15.84 10.04
C ASN A 116 -12.55 -16.60 9.57
N LYS A 117 -11.38 -16.00 9.74
CA LYS A 117 -10.08 -16.52 9.24
C LYS A 117 -9.97 -16.62 7.72
N VAL A 118 -10.77 -15.90 6.97
CA VAL A 118 -10.64 -15.70 5.52
C VAL A 118 -10.12 -14.29 5.27
N LEU A 119 -9.13 -14.17 4.40
CA LEU A 119 -8.52 -12.90 4.02
C LEU A 119 -9.12 -12.39 2.71
N TYR A 120 -9.38 -11.10 2.64
CA TYR A 120 -9.94 -10.42 1.48
C TYR A 120 -9.10 -9.19 1.13
N THR A 121 -8.89 -8.95 -0.15
CA THR A 121 -8.28 -7.72 -0.65
C THR A 121 -9.04 -7.22 -1.87
N PRO A 122 -9.14 -5.88 -2.07
CA PRO A 122 -9.76 -5.34 -3.27
C PRO A 122 -9.11 -5.88 -4.54
N ILE A 123 -9.96 -6.27 -5.50
CA ILE A 123 -9.50 -6.69 -6.82
C ILE A 123 -9.07 -5.47 -7.63
N ILE A 124 -7.93 -5.58 -8.29
CA ILE A 124 -7.35 -4.51 -9.11
C ILE A 124 -7.66 -4.79 -10.58
N LYS A 125 -8.74 -4.17 -11.10
CA LYS A 125 -9.19 -4.33 -12.49
C LYS A 125 -9.28 -3.03 -13.27
N LYS A 126 -9.77 -1.96 -12.63
CA LYS A 126 -10.01 -0.66 -13.28
C LYS A 126 -9.12 0.44 -12.74
N SER A 127 -8.59 0.26 -11.54
CA SER A 127 -7.77 1.24 -10.82
C SER A 127 -6.96 0.55 -9.72
N GLY A 128 -6.14 1.30 -9.00
CA GLY A 128 -5.29 0.80 -7.92
C GLY A 128 -3.91 0.33 -8.38
N ILE A 129 -3.06 -0.01 -7.42
CA ILE A 129 -1.69 -0.46 -7.64
C ILE A 129 -1.55 -1.91 -7.19
N ASN A 130 -1.05 -2.79 -8.07
CA ASN A 130 -0.69 -4.15 -7.68
C ASN A 130 0.67 -4.12 -6.95
N GLY A 131 0.64 -3.79 -5.65
CA GLY A 131 1.83 -3.63 -4.84
C GLY A 131 2.61 -4.92 -4.66
N ILE A 132 3.95 -4.84 -4.69
CA ILE A 132 4.82 -6.01 -4.46
C ILE A 132 4.52 -6.62 -3.08
N MET A 133 4.39 -5.80 -2.04
CA MET A 133 4.08 -6.31 -0.71
C MET A 133 2.67 -6.89 -0.62
N ARG A 134 1.70 -6.37 -1.39
CA ARG A 134 0.37 -6.96 -1.55
C ARG A 134 0.49 -8.39 -2.07
N GLN A 135 1.24 -8.61 -3.15
CA GLN A 135 1.45 -9.95 -3.71
C GLN A 135 2.13 -10.87 -2.71
N VAL A 136 3.19 -10.41 -2.04
CA VAL A 136 3.89 -11.19 -1.00
C VAL A 136 2.94 -11.61 0.14
N VAL A 137 2.00 -10.75 0.53
CA VAL A 137 0.97 -11.10 1.53
C VAL A 137 0.05 -12.19 0.98
N ILE A 138 -0.45 -12.07 -0.25
CA ILE A 138 -1.33 -13.06 -0.89
C ILE A 138 -0.65 -14.42 -0.95
N ASP A 139 0.60 -14.47 -1.42
CA ASP A 139 1.38 -15.71 -1.59
C ASP A 139 1.61 -16.46 -0.28
N ASN A 140 1.69 -15.73 0.85
CA ASN A 140 1.92 -16.30 2.17
C ASN A 140 0.64 -16.37 3.04
N ALA A 141 -0.50 -15.91 2.53
CA ALA A 141 -1.73 -15.79 3.33
C ALA A 141 -2.19 -17.12 3.96
N LYS A 142 -2.06 -18.23 3.22
CA LYS A 142 -2.49 -19.57 3.68
C LYS A 142 -1.70 -20.10 4.89
N LEU A 143 -0.60 -19.47 5.28
CA LEU A 143 0.10 -19.77 6.53
C LEU A 143 -0.67 -19.27 7.78
N PHE A 144 -1.59 -18.31 7.62
CA PHE A 144 -2.26 -17.62 8.73
C PHE A 144 -3.78 -17.63 8.58
N PHE A 145 -4.29 -17.68 7.35
CA PHE A 145 -5.71 -17.67 6.99
C PHE A 145 -6.08 -18.95 6.24
N LYS A 146 -7.34 -19.35 6.34
CA LYS A 146 -7.85 -20.53 5.62
C LYS A 146 -7.83 -20.34 4.11
N GLU A 147 -8.28 -19.16 3.67
CA GLU A 147 -8.42 -18.77 2.27
C GLU A 147 -8.04 -17.31 2.10
N VAL A 148 -7.73 -16.92 0.86
CA VAL A 148 -7.53 -15.54 0.44
C VAL A 148 -8.28 -15.29 -0.86
N TYR A 149 -9.00 -14.16 -0.91
CA TYR A 149 -9.80 -13.77 -2.08
C TYR A 149 -9.52 -12.33 -2.48
N GLU A 150 -9.33 -12.16 -3.78
CA GLU A 150 -9.32 -10.86 -4.43
C GLU A 150 -10.73 -10.60 -4.97
N ILE A 151 -11.47 -9.67 -4.35
CA ILE A 151 -12.88 -9.42 -4.65
C ILE A 151 -13.18 -7.93 -4.69
N GLU A 152 -14.31 -7.58 -5.30
CA GLU A 152 -14.88 -6.25 -5.15
C GLU A 152 -15.42 -6.08 -3.72
N ILE A 153 -14.97 -5.04 -3.02
CA ILE A 153 -15.39 -4.72 -1.65
C ILE A 153 -16.10 -3.37 -1.67
N LYS A 154 -17.38 -3.35 -1.36
CA LYS A 154 -18.15 -2.11 -1.27
C LYS A 154 -18.04 -1.45 0.10
N LYS A 155 -17.97 -0.12 0.14
CA LYS A 155 -17.94 0.68 1.38
C LYS A 155 -19.02 0.24 2.39
N LYS A 156 -20.26 0.01 1.91
CA LYS A 156 -21.39 -0.43 2.75
C LYS A 156 -21.19 -1.78 3.45
N THR A 157 -20.29 -2.64 2.93
CA THR A 157 -20.05 -3.98 3.50
C THR A 157 -18.93 -3.99 4.54
N ILE A 158 -18.27 -2.85 4.78
CA ILE A 158 -17.09 -2.77 5.64
C ILE A 158 -17.37 -3.21 7.10
N SER A 159 -18.60 -3.04 7.58
CA SER A 159 -19.04 -3.44 8.92
C SER A 159 -18.98 -4.95 9.14
N THR A 160 -18.99 -5.74 8.07
CA THR A 160 -19.00 -7.21 8.15
C THR A 160 -17.62 -7.83 8.43
N TYR A 161 -16.53 -7.06 8.26
CA TYR A 161 -15.17 -7.52 8.51
C TYR A 161 -14.75 -7.31 9.96
N ASP A 162 -13.96 -8.24 10.48
CA ASP A 162 -13.50 -8.25 11.88
C ASP A 162 -12.18 -7.50 12.05
N ASP A 163 -11.29 -7.60 11.06
CA ASP A 163 -9.91 -7.13 11.11
C ASP A 163 -9.54 -6.47 9.79
N MET A 164 -8.62 -5.53 9.86
CA MET A 164 -8.09 -4.80 8.71
C MET A 164 -6.60 -4.52 8.92
N PHE A 165 -5.82 -4.61 7.86
CA PHE A 165 -4.44 -4.13 7.83
C PHE A 165 -4.09 -3.51 6.48
N VAL A 166 -3.04 -2.72 6.48
CA VAL A 166 -2.50 -2.06 5.29
C VAL A 166 -1.07 -2.49 5.02
N THR A 167 -0.65 -2.39 3.76
CA THR A 167 0.68 -2.81 3.36
C THR A 167 1.27 -1.93 2.26
N ASN A 168 2.57 -1.72 2.32
CA ASN A 168 3.41 -1.25 1.22
C ASN A 168 4.87 -1.70 1.42
N SER A 169 5.73 -1.44 0.46
CA SER A 169 7.14 -1.89 0.48
C SER A 169 7.98 -1.26 1.61
N VAL A 170 7.55 -0.14 2.18
CA VAL A 170 8.28 0.58 3.25
C VAL A 170 7.81 0.11 4.63
N ILE A 171 6.49 0.14 4.86
CA ILE A 171 5.90 -0.21 6.17
C ILE A 171 5.72 -1.71 6.37
N LYS A 172 5.82 -2.52 5.31
CA LYS A 172 5.44 -3.93 5.27
C LYS A 172 3.95 -4.10 5.59
N ILE A 173 3.59 -4.41 6.84
CA ILE A 173 2.22 -4.59 7.30
C ILE A 173 2.00 -3.73 8.54
N LEU A 174 0.90 -2.98 8.56
CA LEU A 174 0.40 -2.27 9.74
C LEU A 174 -1.07 -2.63 9.99
N PRO A 175 -1.44 -3.04 11.21
CA PRO A 175 -2.83 -3.29 11.55
C PRO A 175 -3.60 -1.97 11.62
N VAL A 176 -4.88 -2.01 11.24
CA VAL A 176 -5.80 -0.88 11.31
C VAL A 176 -6.81 -1.12 12.42
N THR A 177 -6.99 -0.13 13.30
CA THR A 177 -7.98 -0.21 14.38
C THR A 177 -9.24 0.59 14.10
N HIS A 178 -9.15 1.60 13.24
CA HIS A 178 -10.31 2.42 12.86
C HIS A 178 -10.26 2.74 11.37
N LEU A 179 -11.40 2.64 10.71
CA LEU A 179 -11.66 3.24 9.42
C LEU A 179 -12.91 4.11 9.57
N SER A 180 -12.71 5.42 9.63
CA SER A 180 -13.73 6.36 10.05
C SER A 180 -14.38 5.91 11.38
N ASN A 181 -15.69 5.70 11.42
CA ASN A 181 -16.42 5.26 12.62
C ASN A 181 -16.37 3.75 12.89
N LYS A 182 -15.86 2.93 11.95
CA LYS A 182 -15.76 1.47 12.12
C LYS A 182 -14.50 1.11 12.91
N LYS A 183 -14.68 0.39 14.00
CA LYS A 183 -13.58 -0.21 14.78
C LYS A 183 -13.28 -1.62 14.30
N PHE A 184 -12.00 -1.98 14.24
CA PHE A 184 -11.49 -3.31 13.91
C PHE A 184 -10.71 -3.88 15.08
N LYS A 185 -10.74 -5.21 15.20
CA LYS A 185 -9.85 -5.96 16.10
C LYS A 185 -8.53 -6.22 15.37
N ILE A 186 -7.47 -6.47 16.12
CA ILE A 186 -6.23 -7.01 15.58
C ILE A 186 -6.24 -8.51 15.94
N THR A 187 -6.56 -9.35 14.97
CA THR A 187 -6.69 -10.81 15.21
C THR A 187 -5.32 -11.47 15.40
N ASN A 188 -5.31 -12.67 15.98
CA ASN A 188 -4.08 -13.46 16.13
C ASN A 188 -3.44 -13.76 14.78
N ALA A 189 -4.22 -14.07 13.74
CA ALA A 189 -3.72 -14.34 12.39
C ALA A 189 -2.94 -13.13 11.84
N THR A 190 -3.48 -11.92 11.99
CA THR A 190 -2.78 -10.68 11.58
C THR A 190 -1.53 -10.44 12.42
N ARG A 191 -1.55 -10.69 13.75
CA ARG A 191 -0.35 -10.56 14.61
C ARG A 191 0.74 -11.56 14.21
N GLU A 192 0.39 -12.80 13.95
CA GLU A 192 1.32 -13.83 13.50
C GLU A 192 1.94 -13.49 12.14
N MET A 193 1.14 -13.01 11.20
CA MET A 193 1.60 -12.53 9.89
C MET A 193 2.57 -11.35 10.03
N ILE A 194 2.25 -10.34 10.84
CA ILE A 194 3.14 -9.21 11.13
C ILE A 194 4.47 -9.74 11.68
N ASN A 195 4.43 -10.60 12.69
CA ASN A 195 5.65 -11.17 13.30
C ASN A 195 6.50 -11.94 12.28
N PHE A 196 5.88 -12.72 11.40
CA PHE A 196 6.56 -13.47 10.34
C PHE A 196 7.35 -12.52 9.42
N PHE A 197 6.72 -11.48 8.90
CA PHE A 197 7.37 -10.55 7.97
C PHE A 197 8.45 -9.68 8.65
N PHE A 198 8.29 -9.35 9.93
CA PHE A 198 9.31 -8.62 10.67
C PHE A 198 10.49 -9.48 11.12
N LYS A 199 10.27 -10.77 11.47
CA LYS A 199 11.36 -11.72 11.79
C LYS A 199 12.18 -12.08 10.55
N LYS A 200 11.54 -12.35 9.41
CA LYS A 200 12.20 -12.67 8.14
C LYS A 200 13.14 -11.55 7.67
N SER A 201 12.78 -10.28 7.91
CA SER A 201 13.59 -9.10 7.60
C SER A 201 14.86 -8.98 8.46
N LYS A 202 14.90 -9.54 9.68
CA LYS A 202 16.11 -9.57 10.52
C LYS A 202 17.12 -10.58 10.00
N ARG A 203 16.69 -11.68 9.38
CA ARG A 203 17.59 -12.70 8.79
C ARG A 203 18.26 -12.24 7.49
N SER A 204 17.62 -11.38 6.69
CA SER A 204 18.22 -10.82 5.45
C SER A 204 19.28 -9.75 5.71
N LYS A 205 19.42 -9.25 6.95
CA LYS A 205 20.50 -8.31 7.31
C LYS A 205 21.89 -8.96 7.40
N ASN A 206 21.96 -10.30 7.37
CA ASN A 206 23.22 -11.05 7.41
C ASN A 206 23.72 -11.49 6.02
N LEU A 207 23.10 -11.03 4.94
CA LEU A 207 23.69 -11.11 3.60
C LEU A 207 24.66 -9.92 3.49
N GLU A 208 25.91 -10.18 3.88
CA GLU A 208 27.03 -9.32 3.58
C GLU A 208 27.10 -9.13 2.05
N LEU A 209 27.10 -7.86 1.66
CA LEU A 209 27.36 -7.47 0.28
C LEU A 209 28.78 -7.95 -0.07
N ILE A 210 28.87 -8.95 -0.94
CA ILE A 210 30.08 -9.28 -1.69
C ILE A 210 30.32 -8.19 -2.72
#